data_ef592836c83d7afe9283daa38a5cf8e1
#
_entry.id   ef592836c83d7afe9283daa38a5cf8e1
#
_cell.length_a   1.000
_cell.length_b   1.000
_cell.length_c   1.000
_cell.angle_alpha   90.00
_cell.angle_beta   90.00
_cell.angle_gamma   90.00
#
_symmetry.space_group_name_H-M   'P 1'
#
loop_
_entity.id
_entity.type
_entity.pdbx_description
1 polymer ?
#
loop_
_entity_poly.entity_id
_entity_poly.type
_entity_poly.pdbx_seq_one_letter_code
_entity_poly.pdbx_strand_id
1 'polypeptide(L)'
;MSKDSKRTRKLAVKRFLKGESPSVICASLGRSRYWLYKWIKRFDPDNPIWSHDRSRRPINSPHRTPLEIEEIVTMIRLNLYNNDLFCGAQAIRWEMEDMGVVPLPSERSINRILARNDLTHRRTGRYESKGIPYPVLPSGRPNQTHQAGLVGPCFLRGPIRFYSQNAVDVATGRGGVEPLPGKDSQNVINGLWRIWLRLGIPENLQVDNELSYHGRHRHPRGMGALIRLCLHVGIELWFIPMAEPWRNGVIEKFNDHYEQKFLNKVTMTSFDELAAGSLAFENRHNTRYRYSKLGGKTPLMTLTNTKARLSFPTEEQPPAHPLPKPETGHYHLVRFIRSDLKLNIFGEIFSVPPELQYEYVVATVDVKEQKLKLFLGHTQVDDFKYTLR
;
A
#
# COMPACT_ATOMS: atom_id res chain seq x y z
N MET A 1 -32.64 -32.43 -17.73
CA MET A 1 -31.65 -33.11 -18.60
C MET A 1 -30.55 -33.73 -17.74
N SER A 2 -30.42 -35.06 -17.73
CA SER A 2 -29.36 -35.76 -16.97
C SER A 2 -27.98 -35.38 -17.50
N LYS A 3 -27.09 -34.85 -16.60
CA LYS A 3 -25.70 -34.58 -16.99
C LYS A 3 -25.00 -35.84 -17.45
N ASP A 4 -24.33 -35.81 -18.61
CA ASP A 4 -23.50 -36.89 -19.12
C ASP A 4 -22.33 -37.14 -18.16
N SER A 5 -22.50 -38.10 -17.26
CA SER A 5 -21.55 -38.43 -16.22
C SER A 5 -20.71 -39.66 -16.61
N LYS A 6 -19.48 -39.76 -16.08
CA LYS A 6 -18.60 -40.92 -16.23
C LYS A 6 -19.34 -42.25 -15.85
N ARG A 7 -20.20 -42.18 -14.83
CA ARG A 7 -21.01 -43.32 -14.36
C ARG A 7 -22.02 -43.76 -15.41
N THR A 8 -22.69 -42.81 -16.08
CA THR A 8 -23.68 -43.09 -17.14
C THR A 8 -23.00 -43.77 -18.34
N ARG A 9 -21.81 -43.31 -18.75
CA ARG A 9 -21.02 -43.89 -19.85
C ARG A 9 -20.59 -45.31 -19.54
N LYS A 10 -20.05 -45.58 -18.36
CA LYS A 10 -19.68 -46.91 -17.90
C LYS A 10 -20.88 -47.86 -17.85
N LEU A 11 -22.02 -47.40 -17.35
CA LEU A 11 -23.24 -48.15 -17.29
C LEU A 11 -23.74 -48.53 -18.69
N ALA A 12 -23.76 -47.56 -19.62
CA ALA A 12 -24.22 -47.79 -20.99
C ALA A 12 -23.37 -48.83 -21.73
N VAL A 13 -22.06 -48.74 -21.65
CA VAL A 13 -21.15 -49.70 -22.27
C VAL A 13 -21.27 -51.07 -21.61
N LYS A 14 -21.35 -51.17 -20.28
CA LYS A 14 -21.53 -52.42 -19.55
C LYS A 14 -22.83 -53.15 -19.96
N ARG A 15 -23.95 -52.43 -20.12
CA ARG A 15 -25.23 -52.98 -20.58
C ARG A 15 -25.14 -53.48 -22.01
N PHE A 16 -24.48 -52.72 -22.90
CA PHE A 16 -24.26 -53.15 -24.29
C PHE A 16 -23.42 -54.41 -24.39
N LEU A 17 -22.32 -54.52 -23.61
CA LEU A 17 -21.50 -55.76 -23.57
C LEU A 17 -22.22 -56.97 -23.00
N LYS A 18 -23.31 -56.80 -22.26
CA LYS A 18 -24.19 -57.81 -21.78
C LYS A 18 -25.25 -58.23 -22.82
N GLY A 19 -25.23 -57.66 -24.02
CA GLY A 19 -26.14 -58.00 -25.10
C GLY A 19 -27.48 -57.26 -25.12
N GLU A 20 -27.61 -56.18 -24.30
CA GLU A 20 -28.84 -55.42 -24.28
C GLU A 20 -28.96 -54.51 -25.52
N SER A 21 -30.19 -54.44 -26.07
CA SER A 21 -30.45 -53.68 -27.31
C SER A 21 -30.08 -52.20 -27.18
N PRO A 22 -29.33 -51.60 -28.16
CA PRO A 22 -28.99 -50.17 -28.18
C PRO A 22 -30.21 -49.25 -28.03
N SER A 23 -31.36 -49.63 -28.56
CA SER A 23 -32.60 -48.86 -28.46
C SER A 23 -33.08 -48.73 -27.02
N VAL A 24 -33.06 -49.86 -26.27
CA VAL A 24 -33.49 -49.91 -24.87
C VAL A 24 -32.50 -49.10 -23.98
N ILE A 25 -31.20 -49.28 -24.21
CA ILE A 25 -30.16 -48.53 -23.48
C ILE A 25 -30.35 -47.03 -23.68
N CYS A 26 -30.49 -46.58 -24.93
CA CYS A 26 -30.63 -45.16 -25.27
C CYS A 26 -31.92 -44.56 -24.70
N ALA A 27 -33.05 -45.30 -24.81
CA ALA A 27 -34.33 -44.84 -24.26
C ALA A 27 -34.25 -44.67 -22.73
N SER A 28 -33.71 -45.68 -22.03
CA SER A 28 -33.61 -45.67 -20.56
C SER A 28 -32.66 -44.61 -20.00
N LEU A 29 -31.62 -44.23 -20.77
CA LEU A 29 -30.63 -43.24 -20.35
C LEU A 29 -30.90 -41.82 -20.92
N GLY A 30 -31.92 -41.66 -21.77
CA GLY A 30 -32.22 -40.39 -22.45
C GLY A 30 -31.09 -39.95 -23.36
N ARG A 31 -30.45 -40.88 -24.11
CA ARG A 31 -29.29 -40.63 -24.96
C ARG A 31 -29.51 -41.07 -26.40
N SER A 32 -28.81 -40.45 -27.35
CA SER A 32 -28.85 -40.84 -28.76
C SER A 32 -28.02 -42.09 -29.02
N ARG A 33 -28.36 -42.86 -30.11
CA ARG A 33 -27.53 -43.96 -30.56
C ARG A 33 -26.11 -43.57 -30.90
N TYR A 34 -25.92 -42.36 -31.50
CA TYR A 34 -24.59 -41.80 -31.79
C TYR A 34 -23.76 -41.66 -30.52
N TRP A 35 -24.36 -41.15 -29.42
CA TRP A 35 -23.69 -41.05 -28.12
C TRP A 35 -23.26 -42.42 -27.59
N LEU A 36 -24.12 -43.45 -27.67
CA LEU A 36 -23.80 -44.80 -27.20
C LEU A 36 -22.63 -45.39 -28.00
N TYR A 37 -22.73 -45.39 -29.34
CA TYR A 37 -21.66 -45.94 -30.19
C TYR A 37 -20.34 -45.18 -30.08
N LYS A 38 -20.38 -43.88 -29.84
CA LYS A 38 -19.18 -43.08 -29.54
C LYS A 38 -18.43 -43.61 -28.32
N TRP A 39 -19.15 -44.01 -27.25
CA TRP A 39 -18.52 -44.53 -26.05
C TRP A 39 -18.16 -46.02 -26.16
N ILE A 40 -18.86 -46.81 -26.90
CA ILE A 40 -18.49 -48.20 -27.26
C ILE A 40 -17.16 -48.18 -28.03
N LYS A 41 -17.04 -47.32 -29.05
CA LYS A 41 -15.81 -47.18 -29.83
C LYS A 41 -14.60 -46.70 -28.98
N ARG A 42 -14.87 -46.02 -27.87
CA ARG A 42 -13.82 -45.53 -26.94
C ARG A 42 -13.53 -46.51 -25.81
N PHE A 43 -14.34 -47.54 -25.68
CA PHE A 43 -14.15 -48.50 -24.62
C PHE A 43 -12.86 -49.29 -24.85
N ASP A 44 -12.04 -49.32 -23.83
CA ASP A 44 -10.80 -50.06 -23.77
C ASP A 44 -10.71 -50.64 -22.34
N PRO A 45 -10.76 -51.96 -22.19
CA PRO A 45 -10.74 -52.62 -20.88
C PRO A 45 -9.44 -52.35 -20.12
N ASP A 46 -8.30 -52.13 -20.81
CA ASP A 46 -7.00 -51.93 -20.21
C ASP A 46 -6.77 -50.47 -19.81
N ASN A 47 -7.65 -49.57 -20.26
CA ASN A 47 -7.53 -48.13 -19.97
C ASN A 47 -8.59 -47.68 -18.94
N PRO A 48 -8.25 -47.47 -17.66
CA PRO A 48 -9.19 -47.09 -16.62
C PRO A 48 -9.88 -45.74 -16.84
N ILE A 49 -9.30 -44.87 -17.70
CA ILE A 49 -9.80 -43.51 -17.97
C ILE A 49 -10.57 -43.39 -19.30
N TRP A 50 -10.90 -44.50 -20.00
CA TRP A 50 -11.62 -44.48 -21.29
C TRP A 50 -12.93 -43.70 -21.26
N SER A 51 -13.62 -43.68 -20.10
CA SER A 51 -14.90 -43.00 -19.91
C SER A 51 -14.75 -41.48 -19.60
N HIS A 52 -13.53 -40.97 -19.54
CA HIS A 52 -13.26 -39.55 -19.28
C HIS A 52 -13.44 -38.71 -20.55
N ASP A 53 -13.73 -37.43 -20.37
CA ASP A 53 -13.68 -36.49 -21.47
C ASP A 53 -12.22 -36.25 -21.90
N ARG A 54 -11.99 -36.28 -23.22
CA ARG A 54 -10.70 -35.90 -23.75
C ARG A 54 -10.56 -34.39 -23.66
N SER A 55 -9.35 -33.92 -23.42
CA SER A 55 -9.03 -32.48 -23.46
C SER A 55 -9.48 -31.90 -24.81
N ARG A 56 -10.19 -30.77 -24.76
CA ARG A 56 -10.55 -29.99 -25.95
C ARG A 56 -9.47 -28.98 -26.30
N ARG A 57 -8.37 -29.01 -25.57
CA ARG A 57 -7.24 -28.12 -25.77
C ARG A 57 -6.57 -28.43 -27.11
N PRO A 58 -6.24 -27.40 -27.94
CA PRO A 58 -5.47 -27.65 -29.14
C PRO A 58 -4.14 -28.32 -28.80
N ILE A 59 -3.73 -29.28 -29.61
CA ILE A 59 -2.45 -29.99 -29.46
C ILE A 59 -1.30 -29.03 -29.72
N ASN A 60 -1.47 -28.15 -30.73
CA ASN A 60 -0.53 -27.07 -31.05
C ASN A 60 -1.16 -25.72 -30.75
N SER A 61 -0.40 -24.84 -30.12
CA SER A 61 -0.75 -23.45 -29.85
C SER A 61 0.32 -22.55 -30.49
N PRO A 62 0.12 -22.14 -31.78
CA PRO A 62 1.11 -21.35 -32.53
C PRO A 62 1.50 -20.03 -31.84
N HIS A 63 0.57 -19.50 -31.03
CA HIS A 63 0.78 -18.25 -30.27
C HIS A 63 1.24 -18.49 -28.82
N ARG A 64 1.73 -19.68 -28.49
CA ARG A 64 2.34 -19.92 -27.18
C ARG A 64 3.66 -19.16 -27.11
N THR A 65 3.89 -18.49 -26.00
CA THR A 65 5.18 -17.84 -25.70
C THR A 65 6.30 -18.87 -25.83
N PRO A 66 7.42 -18.55 -26.50
CA PRO A 66 8.60 -19.42 -26.60
C PRO A 66 9.08 -19.89 -25.21
N LEU A 67 9.69 -21.07 -25.15
CA LEU A 67 10.12 -21.66 -23.88
C LEU A 67 11.18 -20.80 -23.21
N GLU A 68 12.11 -20.26 -23.99
CA GLU A 68 13.18 -19.38 -23.51
C GLU A 68 12.61 -18.15 -22.79
N ILE A 69 11.56 -17.55 -23.31
CA ILE A 69 10.87 -16.39 -22.68
C ILE A 69 10.16 -16.85 -21.38
N GLU A 70 9.60 -18.07 -21.37
CA GLU A 70 8.95 -18.61 -20.17
C GLU A 70 9.99 -18.88 -19.06
N GLU A 71 11.16 -19.37 -19.40
CA GLU A 71 12.30 -19.56 -18.49
C GLU A 71 12.83 -18.25 -17.94
N ILE A 72 13.01 -17.23 -18.79
CA ILE A 72 13.44 -15.89 -18.36
C ILE A 72 12.41 -15.30 -17.36
N VAL A 73 11.11 -15.37 -17.64
CA VAL A 73 10.05 -14.91 -16.73
C VAL A 73 10.14 -15.61 -15.38
N THR A 74 10.35 -16.93 -15.37
CA THR A 74 10.45 -17.72 -14.15
C THR A 74 11.72 -17.36 -13.36
N MET A 75 12.86 -17.24 -14.03
CA MET A 75 14.14 -16.82 -13.44
C MET A 75 14.02 -15.43 -12.78
N ILE A 76 13.50 -14.44 -13.51
CA ILE A 76 13.30 -13.08 -12.99
C ILE A 76 12.33 -13.11 -11.79
N ARG A 77 11.22 -13.85 -11.88
CA ARG A 77 10.26 -14.01 -10.79
C ARG A 77 10.93 -14.49 -9.50
N LEU A 78 11.75 -15.53 -9.60
CA LEU A 78 12.46 -16.11 -8.46
C LEU A 78 13.56 -15.18 -7.94
N ASN A 79 14.28 -14.52 -8.83
CA ASN A 79 15.30 -13.55 -8.45
C ASN A 79 14.70 -12.38 -7.66
N LEU A 80 13.63 -11.75 -8.19
CA LEU A 80 12.93 -10.66 -7.52
C LEU A 80 12.37 -11.10 -6.16
N TYR A 81 11.80 -12.31 -6.09
CA TYR A 81 11.26 -12.86 -4.85
C TYR A 81 12.37 -13.08 -3.80
N ASN A 82 13.49 -13.67 -4.19
CA ASN A 82 14.62 -13.96 -3.28
C ASN A 82 15.32 -12.68 -2.78
N ASN A 83 15.23 -11.60 -3.55
CA ASN A 83 15.74 -10.28 -3.15
C ASN A 83 14.70 -9.41 -2.44
N ASP A 84 13.53 -9.97 -2.07
CA ASP A 84 12.43 -9.25 -1.40
C ASP A 84 11.86 -8.07 -2.19
N LEU A 85 12.01 -8.09 -3.51
CA LEU A 85 11.47 -7.06 -4.40
C LEU A 85 10.02 -7.37 -4.81
N PHE A 86 9.37 -6.40 -5.45
CA PHE A 86 8.09 -6.67 -6.11
C PHE A 86 8.32 -7.61 -7.29
N CYS A 87 7.56 -8.68 -7.36
CA CYS A 87 7.75 -9.76 -8.29
C CYS A 87 6.47 -10.13 -9.07
N GLY A 88 5.56 -9.15 -9.24
CA GLY A 88 4.37 -9.26 -10.09
C GLY A 88 4.72 -9.09 -11.57
N ALA A 89 3.73 -9.34 -12.45
CA ALA A 89 3.94 -9.32 -13.91
C ALA A 89 4.53 -8.01 -14.43
N GLN A 90 4.13 -6.88 -13.86
CA GLN A 90 4.67 -5.57 -14.23
C GLN A 90 6.16 -5.43 -13.87
N ALA A 91 6.54 -5.82 -12.65
CA ALA A 91 7.93 -5.76 -12.21
C ALA A 91 8.81 -6.68 -13.05
N ILE A 92 8.34 -7.90 -13.36
CA ILE A 92 9.04 -8.83 -14.25
C ILE A 92 9.21 -8.23 -15.64
N ARG A 93 8.17 -7.58 -16.16
CA ARG A 93 8.22 -6.95 -17.48
C ARG A 93 9.26 -5.83 -17.55
N TRP A 94 9.39 -5.01 -16.51
CA TRP A 94 10.43 -3.98 -16.43
C TRP A 94 11.85 -4.56 -16.39
N GLU A 95 12.06 -5.63 -15.62
CA GLU A 95 13.36 -6.31 -15.62
C GLU A 95 13.71 -6.90 -17.00
N MET A 96 12.72 -7.50 -17.69
CA MET A 96 12.89 -8.00 -19.05
C MET A 96 13.23 -6.88 -20.06
N GLU A 97 12.58 -5.71 -19.90
CA GLU A 97 12.82 -4.51 -20.71
C GLU A 97 14.25 -3.98 -20.48
N ASP A 98 14.69 -3.89 -19.23
CA ASP A 98 16.05 -3.49 -18.86
C ASP A 98 17.12 -4.49 -19.37
N MET A 99 16.78 -5.78 -19.45
CA MET A 99 17.62 -6.83 -20.03
C MET A 99 17.62 -6.85 -21.57
N GLY A 100 16.80 -6.01 -22.21
CA GLY A 100 16.69 -5.98 -23.68
C GLY A 100 16.02 -7.20 -24.30
N VAL A 101 15.14 -7.90 -23.57
CA VAL A 101 14.48 -9.13 -24.05
C VAL A 101 13.51 -8.81 -25.17
N VAL A 102 13.66 -9.49 -26.31
CA VAL A 102 12.81 -9.35 -27.50
C VAL A 102 12.35 -10.75 -27.97
N PRO A 103 11.05 -10.96 -28.21
CA PRO A 103 9.92 -10.02 -28.01
C PRO A 103 9.55 -9.87 -26.54
N LEU A 104 9.19 -8.63 -26.13
CA LEU A 104 8.76 -8.36 -24.77
C LEU A 104 7.29 -8.82 -24.58
N PRO A 105 7.01 -9.79 -23.68
CA PRO A 105 5.66 -10.29 -23.47
C PRO A 105 4.77 -9.26 -22.75
N SER A 106 3.46 -9.33 -23.03
CA SER A 106 2.49 -8.53 -22.28
C SER A 106 2.35 -9.03 -20.84
N GLU A 107 1.93 -8.17 -19.91
CA GLU A 107 1.65 -8.56 -18.52
C GLU A 107 0.66 -9.72 -18.42
N ARG A 108 -0.33 -9.77 -19.33
CA ARG A 108 -1.27 -10.89 -19.40
C ARG A 108 -0.58 -12.20 -19.77
N SER A 109 0.40 -12.16 -20.66
CA SER A 109 1.22 -13.32 -21.03
C SER A 109 2.09 -13.76 -19.86
N ILE A 110 2.76 -12.82 -19.18
CA ILE A 110 3.55 -13.09 -17.98
C ILE A 110 2.68 -13.73 -16.89
N ASN A 111 1.49 -13.17 -16.60
CA ASN A 111 0.57 -13.76 -15.62
C ASN A 111 0.14 -15.19 -15.97
N ARG A 112 -0.03 -15.51 -17.27
CA ARG A 112 -0.34 -16.88 -17.72
C ARG A 112 0.84 -17.83 -17.53
N ILE A 113 2.07 -17.36 -17.74
CA ILE A 113 3.30 -18.10 -17.50
C ILE A 113 3.42 -18.39 -16.00
N LEU A 114 3.28 -17.38 -15.15
CA LEU A 114 3.33 -17.54 -13.70
C LEU A 114 2.28 -18.54 -13.19
N ALA A 115 1.05 -18.47 -13.73
CA ALA A 115 -0.02 -19.43 -13.37
C ALA A 115 0.28 -20.86 -13.79
N ARG A 116 0.95 -21.07 -14.94
CA ARG A 116 1.34 -22.43 -15.39
C ARG A 116 2.45 -23.04 -14.55
N ASN A 117 3.30 -22.18 -13.96
CA ASN A 117 4.44 -22.59 -13.14
C ASN A 117 4.14 -22.49 -11.63
N ASP A 118 2.85 -22.38 -11.24
CA ASP A 118 2.40 -22.26 -9.84
C ASP A 118 3.08 -21.13 -9.04
N LEU A 119 3.47 -20.06 -9.74
CA LEU A 119 4.16 -18.88 -9.18
C LEU A 119 3.21 -17.70 -8.90
N THR A 120 1.91 -17.95 -8.82
CA THR A 120 0.90 -16.91 -8.54
C THR A 120 0.53 -16.88 -7.06
N HIS A 121 0.30 -15.65 -6.53
CA HIS A 121 -0.30 -15.45 -5.22
C HIS A 121 -1.80 -15.13 -5.34
N ARG A 122 -2.56 -15.36 -4.26
CA ARG A 122 -3.97 -15.01 -4.19
C ARG A 122 -4.13 -13.51 -4.40
N ARG A 123 -5.01 -13.10 -5.32
CA ARG A 123 -5.29 -11.68 -5.58
C ARG A 123 -6.04 -11.08 -4.38
N THR A 124 -5.56 -9.96 -3.87
CA THR A 124 -6.34 -9.05 -3.04
C THR A 124 -7.19 -8.15 -3.97
N GLY A 125 -8.44 -7.89 -3.60
CA GLY A 125 -9.32 -7.01 -4.39
C GLY A 125 -8.73 -5.59 -4.50
N ARG A 126 -9.05 -4.90 -5.61
CA ARG A 126 -8.76 -3.46 -5.72
C ARG A 126 -9.72 -2.68 -4.82
N TYR A 127 -9.18 -1.80 -4.01
CA TYR A 127 -9.96 -0.80 -3.30
C TYR A 127 -10.34 0.31 -4.28
N GLU A 128 -11.65 0.56 -4.44
CA GLU A 128 -12.17 1.74 -5.13
C GLU A 128 -12.62 2.74 -4.07
N SER A 129 -11.97 3.90 -4.03
CA SER A 129 -12.38 4.95 -3.12
C SER A 129 -13.73 5.53 -3.56
N LYS A 130 -14.76 5.34 -2.73
CA LYS A 130 -16.06 6.01 -2.86
C LYS A 130 -16.10 7.09 -1.80
N GLY A 131 -15.99 8.35 -2.15
CA GLY A 131 -15.95 9.35 -1.10
C GLY A 131 -16.26 10.77 -1.53
N ILE A 132 -16.71 11.54 -0.56
CA ILE A 132 -16.87 12.98 -0.57
C ILE A 132 -15.50 13.63 -0.91
N PRO A 133 -15.49 14.75 -1.65
CA PRO A 133 -14.25 15.47 -1.95
C PRO A 133 -13.45 15.75 -0.69
N TYR A 134 -12.16 15.42 -0.72
CA TYR A 134 -11.24 15.57 0.42
C TYR A 134 -10.12 16.53 0.04
N PRO A 135 -9.74 17.48 0.91
CA PRO A 135 -8.62 18.38 0.63
C PRO A 135 -7.31 17.58 0.54
N VAL A 136 -6.79 17.47 -0.68
CA VAL A 136 -5.53 16.77 -0.97
C VAL A 136 -4.40 17.77 -1.02
N LEU A 137 -3.32 17.49 -0.28
CA LEU A 137 -2.13 18.34 -0.29
C LEU A 137 -1.38 18.25 -1.63
N PRO A 138 -0.75 19.33 -2.07
CA PRO A 138 0.03 19.34 -3.29
C PRO A 138 1.23 18.40 -3.15
N SER A 139 1.47 17.59 -4.19
CA SER A 139 2.54 16.60 -4.22
C SER A 139 3.16 16.46 -5.62
N GLY A 140 3.22 17.57 -6.37
CA GLY A 140 3.73 17.58 -7.75
C GLY A 140 5.25 17.59 -7.85
N ARG A 141 5.98 17.92 -6.77
CA ARG A 141 7.44 18.02 -6.74
C ARG A 141 8.04 17.42 -5.47
N PRO A 142 9.31 16.98 -5.52
CA PRO A 142 9.99 16.39 -4.39
C PRO A 142 9.94 17.29 -3.14
N ASN A 143 9.75 16.67 -1.99
CA ASN A 143 9.64 17.32 -0.67
C ASN A 143 8.53 18.38 -0.56
N GLN A 144 7.56 18.41 -1.47
CA GLN A 144 6.40 19.28 -1.32
C GLN A 144 5.48 18.81 -0.20
N THR A 145 5.24 17.50 -0.11
CA THR A 145 4.47 16.88 0.98
C THR A 145 5.11 15.57 1.41
N HIS A 146 5.44 15.46 2.69
CA HIS A 146 5.72 14.21 3.33
C HIS A 146 4.49 13.71 4.09
N GLN A 147 4.24 12.41 4.02
CA GLN A 147 3.37 11.72 4.98
C GLN A 147 4.25 11.02 6.00
N ALA A 148 3.90 11.13 7.29
CA ALA A 148 4.62 10.47 8.36
C ALA A 148 3.67 9.67 9.26
N GLY A 149 4.21 8.61 9.88
CA GLY A 149 3.46 7.73 10.76
C GLY A 149 4.38 6.90 11.63
N LEU A 150 3.82 6.36 12.72
CA LEU A 150 4.50 5.48 13.66
C LEU A 150 4.10 4.02 13.41
N VAL A 151 5.09 3.13 13.43
CA VAL A 151 4.89 1.68 13.44
C VAL A 151 5.16 1.17 14.86
N GLY A 152 4.35 0.24 15.33
CA GLY A 152 4.51 -0.38 16.63
C GLY A 152 3.36 -0.15 17.62
N PRO A 153 3.46 -0.72 18.83
CA PRO A 153 4.66 -1.31 19.45
C PRO A 153 5.08 -2.64 18.80
N CYS A 154 6.37 -2.76 18.51
CA CYS A 154 7.03 -3.99 18.07
C CYS A 154 8.02 -4.46 19.15
N PHE A 155 8.50 -5.70 19.04
CA PHE A 155 9.41 -6.28 20.03
C PHE A 155 10.62 -6.91 19.33
N LEU A 156 11.81 -6.67 19.86
CA LEU A 156 13.00 -7.46 19.56
C LEU A 156 12.85 -8.84 20.22
N ARG A 157 13.76 -9.75 19.94
CA ARG A 157 13.80 -11.03 20.63
C ARG A 157 13.95 -10.81 22.15
N GLY A 158 12.87 -11.06 22.90
CA GLY A 158 12.78 -10.74 24.31
C GLY A 158 11.82 -9.58 24.62
N PRO A 159 11.89 -8.95 25.79
CA PRO A 159 10.92 -7.95 26.23
C PRO A 159 11.21 -6.52 25.72
N ILE A 160 12.20 -6.32 24.88
CA ILE A 160 12.61 -4.98 24.42
C ILE A 160 11.62 -4.48 23.38
N ARG A 161 10.80 -3.50 23.79
CA ARG A 161 9.82 -2.85 22.94
C ARG A 161 10.47 -1.71 22.15
N PHE A 162 10.06 -1.56 20.90
CA PHE A 162 10.46 -0.45 20.06
C PHE A 162 9.29 0.08 19.22
N TYR A 163 9.50 1.22 18.62
CA TYR A 163 8.64 1.84 17.60
C TYR A 163 9.51 2.21 16.41
N SER A 164 8.90 2.59 15.31
CA SER A 164 9.61 3.19 14.18
C SER A 164 8.87 4.43 13.73
N GLN A 165 9.57 5.55 13.65
CA GLN A 165 9.09 6.75 12.97
C GLN A 165 9.42 6.60 11.50
N ASN A 166 8.42 6.67 10.65
CA ASN A 166 8.60 6.58 9.21
C ASN A 166 8.05 7.82 8.53
N ALA A 167 8.65 8.20 7.40
CA ALA A 167 8.13 9.27 6.55
C ALA A 167 8.37 8.96 5.08
N VAL A 168 7.48 9.44 4.20
CA VAL A 168 7.57 9.25 2.75
C VAL A 168 7.30 10.56 2.04
N ASP A 169 8.16 10.94 1.11
CA ASP A 169 7.87 11.98 0.13
C ASP A 169 6.84 11.48 -0.89
N VAL A 170 5.66 12.09 -0.90
CA VAL A 170 4.51 11.65 -1.69
C VAL A 170 4.78 11.74 -3.20
N ALA A 171 5.59 12.71 -3.62
CA ALA A 171 5.91 12.95 -5.03
C ALA A 171 6.81 11.87 -5.61
N THR A 172 7.91 11.55 -4.92
CA THR A 172 8.92 10.62 -5.42
C THR A 172 8.77 9.21 -4.87
N GLY A 173 8.01 9.04 -3.77
CA GLY A 173 7.93 7.79 -3.03
C GLY A 173 9.17 7.47 -2.21
N ARG A 174 10.15 8.40 -2.08
CA ARG A 174 11.32 8.19 -1.20
C ARG A 174 10.86 8.06 0.24
N GLY A 175 11.28 6.98 0.88
CA GLY A 175 10.94 6.70 2.27
C GLY A 175 12.15 6.81 3.18
N GLY A 176 11.91 7.19 4.43
CA GLY A 176 12.85 7.18 5.54
C GLY A 176 12.27 6.41 6.71
N VAL A 177 13.12 5.67 7.39
CA VAL A 177 12.77 4.81 8.54
C VAL A 177 13.73 5.08 9.68
N GLU A 178 13.19 5.36 10.86
CA GLU A 178 13.99 5.58 12.06
C GLU A 178 13.42 4.80 13.25
N PRO A 179 14.10 3.73 13.70
CA PRO A 179 13.72 3.02 14.91
C PRO A 179 13.84 3.88 16.16
N LEU A 180 12.87 3.74 17.08
CA LEU A 180 12.77 4.53 18.30
C LEU A 180 12.62 3.62 19.51
N PRO A 181 13.29 3.93 20.64
CA PRO A 181 13.11 3.17 21.89
C PRO A 181 11.76 3.45 22.56
N GLY A 182 11.09 4.52 22.16
CA GLY A 182 9.77 4.93 22.66
C GLY A 182 9.07 5.87 21.72
N LYS A 183 7.78 6.12 21.96
CA LYS A 183 6.97 7.04 21.15
C LYS A 183 6.70 8.38 21.84
N ASP A 184 7.52 8.77 22.81
CA ASP A 184 7.44 10.10 23.38
C ASP A 184 7.85 11.16 22.36
N SER A 185 7.44 12.38 22.61
CA SER A 185 7.62 13.49 21.64
C SER A 185 9.09 13.75 21.29
N GLN A 186 10.02 13.53 22.20
CA GLN A 186 11.44 13.77 21.91
C GLN A 186 11.99 12.70 20.95
N ASN A 187 11.67 11.42 21.18
CA ASN A 187 12.06 10.36 20.28
C ASN A 187 11.47 10.57 18.88
N VAL A 188 10.20 10.98 18.79
CA VAL A 188 9.53 11.28 17.50
C VAL A 188 10.22 12.43 16.76
N ILE A 189 10.56 13.52 17.47
CA ILE A 189 11.30 14.65 16.89
C ILE A 189 12.67 14.20 16.40
N ASN A 190 13.43 13.48 17.21
CA ASN A 190 14.73 12.97 16.83
C ASN A 190 14.64 12.05 15.60
N GLY A 191 13.62 11.19 15.56
CA GLY A 191 13.40 10.31 14.42
C GLY A 191 13.08 11.07 13.13
N LEU A 192 12.16 12.02 13.17
CA LEU A 192 11.84 12.84 12.01
C LEU A 192 13.04 13.67 11.54
N TRP A 193 13.80 14.24 12.48
CA TRP A 193 15.01 15.01 12.15
C TRP A 193 16.04 14.18 11.40
N ARG A 194 16.35 12.97 11.88
CA ARG A 194 17.26 12.04 11.20
C ARG A 194 16.76 11.61 9.82
N ILE A 195 15.45 11.45 9.67
CA ILE A 195 14.85 11.21 8.36
C ILE A 195 15.03 12.42 7.45
N TRP A 196 14.81 13.66 7.94
CA TRP A 196 14.98 14.86 7.14
C TRP A 196 16.43 15.15 6.76
N LEU A 197 17.40 14.72 7.56
CA LEU A 197 18.83 14.75 7.17
C LEU A 197 19.10 13.89 5.91
N ARG A 198 18.31 12.85 5.67
CA ARG A 198 18.45 11.95 4.52
C ARG A 198 17.49 12.29 3.35
N LEU A 199 16.26 12.64 3.64
CA LEU A 199 15.25 12.95 2.62
C LEU A 199 15.17 14.42 2.25
N GLY A 200 15.54 15.31 3.15
CA GLY A 200 15.29 16.76 3.11
C GLY A 200 14.02 17.15 3.88
N ILE A 201 13.91 18.45 4.17
CA ILE A 201 12.78 19.05 4.88
C ILE A 201 11.61 19.23 3.90
N PRO A 202 10.37 18.80 4.25
CA PRO A 202 9.21 19.03 3.42
C PRO A 202 8.63 20.43 3.62
N GLU A 203 7.82 20.88 2.65
CA GLU A 203 7.01 22.10 2.83
C GLU A 203 5.77 21.78 3.69
N ASN A 204 5.14 20.62 3.44
CA ASN A 204 3.99 20.14 4.18
C ASN A 204 4.29 18.77 4.81
N LEU A 205 3.97 18.63 6.07
CA LEU A 205 4.02 17.36 6.79
C LEU A 205 2.60 16.90 7.16
N GLN A 206 2.15 15.80 6.62
CA GLN A 206 0.86 15.20 6.94
C GLN A 206 1.03 14.05 7.93
N VAL A 207 0.31 14.09 9.04
CA VAL A 207 0.36 13.09 10.11
C VAL A 207 -1.04 12.69 10.56
N ASP A 208 -1.14 11.58 11.28
CA ASP A 208 -2.33 11.19 12.01
C ASP A 208 -2.49 11.98 13.32
N ASN A 209 -3.53 11.65 14.10
CA ASN A 209 -3.82 12.32 15.37
C ASN A 209 -3.17 11.59 16.57
N GLU A 210 -1.98 10.99 16.40
CA GLU A 210 -1.25 10.36 17.50
C GLU A 210 -0.85 11.41 18.55
N LEU A 211 -0.96 11.06 19.82
CA LEU A 211 -0.67 11.96 20.95
C LEU A 211 0.76 12.50 20.93
N SER A 212 1.69 11.71 20.43
CA SER A 212 3.10 12.11 20.27
C SER A 212 3.28 13.30 19.32
N TYR A 213 2.36 13.48 18.37
CA TYR A 213 2.41 14.56 17.38
C TYR A 213 1.77 15.84 17.89
N HIS A 214 0.58 15.76 18.52
CA HIS A 214 -0.14 16.98 18.92
C HIS A 214 -0.06 17.33 20.41
N GLY A 215 0.45 16.43 21.24
CA GLY A 215 0.58 16.63 22.69
C GLY A 215 -0.60 16.06 23.50
N ARG A 216 -0.57 16.26 24.82
CA ARG A 216 -1.56 15.66 25.72
C ARG A 216 -2.89 16.42 25.72
N HIS A 217 -3.99 15.68 25.74
CA HIS A 217 -5.36 16.21 25.85
C HIS A 217 -5.65 17.06 27.08
N ARG A 218 -4.81 17.01 28.14
CA ARG A 218 -4.97 17.85 29.33
C ARG A 218 -4.85 19.34 29.09
N HIS A 219 -4.28 19.71 27.94
CA HIS A 219 -4.10 21.09 27.50
C HIS A 219 -4.50 21.24 26.03
N PRO A 220 -5.80 21.26 25.71
CA PRO A 220 -6.29 21.24 24.31
C PRO A 220 -5.75 22.40 23.47
N ARG A 221 -5.42 23.52 24.10
CA ARG A 221 -4.82 24.69 23.42
C ARG A 221 -3.29 24.78 23.58
N GLY A 222 -2.66 23.69 24.05
CA GLY A 222 -1.21 23.59 24.13
C GLY A 222 -0.61 23.21 22.78
N MET A 223 0.58 23.73 22.47
CA MET A 223 1.33 23.28 21.30
C MET A 223 2.20 22.09 21.66
N GLY A 224 1.95 20.93 21.02
CA GLY A 224 2.82 19.77 21.08
C GLY A 224 4.23 20.07 20.53
N ALA A 225 5.18 19.23 20.90
CA ALA A 225 6.58 19.44 20.51
C ALA A 225 6.79 19.39 18.99
N LEU A 226 6.08 18.50 18.27
CA LEU A 226 6.14 18.43 16.81
C LEU A 226 5.55 19.71 16.17
N ILE A 227 4.43 20.23 16.70
CA ILE A 227 3.85 21.48 16.20
C ILE A 227 4.88 22.62 16.32
N ARG A 228 5.54 22.74 17.48
CA ARG A 228 6.60 23.76 17.69
C ARG A 228 7.78 23.59 16.75
N LEU A 229 8.22 22.34 16.53
CA LEU A 229 9.31 22.05 15.61
C LEU A 229 8.94 22.44 14.18
N CYS A 230 7.78 22.02 13.68
CA CYS A 230 7.33 22.35 12.33
C CYS A 230 7.24 23.87 12.12
N LEU A 231 6.64 24.59 13.05
CA LEU A 231 6.54 26.05 13.00
C LEU A 231 7.92 26.73 13.04
N HIS A 232 8.85 26.19 13.84
CA HIS A 232 10.22 26.72 13.93
C HIS A 232 11.01 26.54 12.62
N VAL A 233 10.81 25.40 11.93
CA VAL A 233 11.51 25.09 10.66
C VAL A 233 10.76 25.59 9.42
N GLY A 234 9.55 26.14 9.59
CA GLY A 234 8.72 26.64 8.50
C GLY A 234 7.97 25.54 7.72
N ILE A 235 7.62 24.44 8.39
CA ILE A 235 6.83 23.33 7.81
C ILE A 235 5.36 23.55 8.13
N GLU A 236 4.50 23.50 7.13
CA GLU A 236 3.04 23.46 7.30
C GLU A 236 2.61 22.05 7.78
N LEU A 237 2.18 21.98 9.04
CA LEU A 237 1.77 20.70 9.65
C LEU A 237 0.27 20.46 9.46
N TRP A 238 -0.07 19.26 8.97
CA TRP A 238 -1.43 18.85 8.63
C TRP A 238 -1.83 17.58 9.38
N PHE A 239 -2.93 17.64 10.13
CA PHE A 239 -3.53 16.50 10.80
C PHE A 239 -4.71 15.97 9.97
N ILE A 240 -4.70 14.68 9.64
CA ILE A 240 -5.81 14.03 8.96
C ILE A 240 -7.07 13.96 9.84
N PRO A 241 -8.26 13.66 9.31
CA PRO A 241 -9.46 13.42 10.11
C PRO A 241 -9.25 12.29 11.12
N MET A 242 -9.92 12.41 12.28
CA MET A 242 -9.88 11.35 13.29
C MET A 242 -10.56 10.07 12.75
N ALA A 243 -9.96 8.93 13.05
CA ALA A 243 -10.44 7.61 12.63
C ALA A 243 -10.52 7.39 11.10
N GLU A 244 -9.75 8.14 10.30
CA GLU A 244 -9.64 7.95 8.86
C GLU A 244 -8.16 7.72 8.44
N PRO A 245 -7.48 6.66 8.91
CA PRO A 245 -6.08 6.42 8.63
C PRO A 245 -5.78 6.32 7.13
N TRP A 246 -6.72 5.79 6.33
CA TRP A 246 -6.57 5.72 4.87
C TRP A 246 -6.30 7.07 4.16
N ARG A 247 -6.54 8.21 4.82
CA ARG A 247 -6.17 9.54 4.32
C ARG A 247 -4.64 9.75 4.32
N ASN A 248 -3.93 8.96 5.10
CA ASN A 248 -2.46 8.90 5.12
C ASN A 248 -1.94 7.68 4.33
N GLY A 249 -2.63 7.28 3.28
CA GLY A 249 -2.46 5.98 2.62
C GLY A 249 -1.09 5.73 1.98
N VAL A 250 -0.28 6.76 1.71
CA VAL A 250 1.07 6.56 1.15
C VAL A 250 2.01 6.03 2.24
N ILE A 251 1.98 6.64 3.43
CA ILE A 251 2.81 6.16 4.56
C ILE A 251 2.30 4.83 5.09
N GLU A 252 0.98 4.60 5.12
CA GLU A 252 0.42 3.29 5.52
C GLU A 252 0.94 2.18 4.61
N LYS A 253 0.93 2.41 3.29
CA LYS A 253 1.47 1.45 2.33
C LYS A 253 2.98 1.23 2.49
N PHE A 254 3.72 2.27 2.82
CA PHE A 254 5.14 2.15 3.12
C PHE A 254 5.38 1.36 4.41
N ASN A 255 4.59 1.61 5.46
CA ASN A 255 4.63 0.86 6.71
C ASN A 255 4.34 -0.62 6.50
N ASP A 256 3.30 -0.95 5.72
CA ASP A 256 3.01 -2.35 5.31
C ASP A 256 4.22 -3.02 4.65
N HIS A 257 4.93 -2.30 3.76
CA HIS A 257 6.13 -2.85 3.12
C HIS A 257 7.28 -3.04 4.10
N TYR A 258 7.50 -2.09 5.01
CA TYR A 258 8.51 -2.19 6.06
C TYR A 258 8.25 -3.40 6.97
N GLU A 259 7.01 -3.59 7.40
CA GLU A 259 6.63 -4.74 8.20
C GLU A 259 6.78 -6.06 7.42
N GLN A 260 6.18 -6.15 6.24
CA GLN A 260 6.14 -7.41 5.46
C GLN A 260 7.50 -7.80 4.85
N LYS A 261 8.33 -6.83 4.49
CA LYS A 261 9.60 -7.06 3.78
C LYS A 261 10.80 -7.06 4.71
N PHE A 262 10.65 -6.60 5.95
CA PHE A 262 11.73 -6.57 6.91
C PHE A 262 11.30 -7.06 8.30
N LEU A 263 10.45 -6.35 9.05
CA LEU A 263 10.19 -6.68 10.45
C LEU A 263 9.66 -8.11 10.67
N ASN A 264 8.76 -8.59 9.79
CA ASN A 264 8.16 -9.92 9.88
C ASN A 264 9.07 -11.05 9.36
N LYS A 265 10.25 -10.73 8.81
CA LYS A 265 11.17 -11.71 8.21
C LYS A 265 12.43 -11.94 9.01
N VAL A 266 12.82 -10.99 9.82
CA VAL A 266 14.08 -11.00 10.55
C VAL A 266 13.81 -10.93 12.04
N THR A 267 14.40 -11.85 12.79
CA THR A 267 14.40 -11.78 14.27
C THR A 267 15.65 -11.06 14.71
N MET A 268 15.49 -9.89 15.31
CA MET A 268 16.59 -9.05 15.78
C MET A 268 16.72 -9.16 17.28
N THR A 269 17.95 -9.10 17.78
CA THR A 269 18.30 -9.26 19.20
C THR A 269 18.72 -7.94 19.86
N SER A 270 19.16 -6.96 19.06
CA SER A 270 19.64 -5.68 19.55
C SER A 270 19.03 -4.51 18.76
N PHE A 271 19.08 -3.33 19.38
CA PHE A 271 18.64 -2.09 18.71
C PHE A 271 19.56 -1.70 17.55
N ASP A 272 20.84 -2.03 17.66
CA ASP A 272 21.83 -1.76 16.58
C ASP A 272 21.53 -2.62 15.34
N GLU A 273 21.17 -3.90 15.52
CA GLU A 273 20.70 -4.76 14.43
C GLU A 273 19.45 -4.20 13.77
N LEU A 274 18.50 -3.73 14.59
CA LEU A 274 17.28 -3.10 14.09
C LEU A 274 17.59 -1.84 13.29
N ALA A 275 18.45 -0.96 13.79
CA ALA A 275 18.83 0.29 13.13
C ALA A 275 19.54 0.01 11.79
N ALA A 276 20.51 -0.89 11.78
CA ALA A 276 21.25 -1.29 10.57
C ALA A 276 20.30 -1.94 9.53
N GLY A 277 19.42 -2.83 9.96
CA GLY A 277 18.45 -3.49 9.10
C GLY A 277 17.41 -2.53 8.53
N SER A 278 16.94 -1.57 9.33
CA SER A 278 16.02 -0.52 8.90
C SER A 278 16.63 0.38 7.84
N LEU A 279 17.88 0.79 8.02
CA LEU A 279 18.62 1.58 7.03
C LEU A 279 18.86 0.78 5.72
N ALA A 280 19.14 -0.51 5.83
CA ALA A 280 19.27 -1.39 4.67
C ALA A 280 17.94 -1.55 3.92
N PHE A 281 16.81 -1.64 4.64
CA PHE A 281 15.48 -1.62 4.05
C PHE A 281 15.20 -0.29 3.35
N GLU A 282 15.46 0.85 4.01
CA GLU A 282 15.30 2.20 3.45
C GLU A 282 16.08 2.34 2.13
N ASN A 283 17.35 1.92 2.11
CA ASN A 283 18.18 1.98 0.93
C ASN A 283 17.61 1.10 -0.21
N ARG A 284 17.22 -0.15 0.09
CA ARG A 284 16.61 -1.07 -0.88
C ARG A 284 15.29 -0.51 -1.42
N HIS A 285 14.45 0.07 -0.56
CA HIS A 285 13.22 0.72 -0.95
C HIS A 285 13.47 1.86 -1.95
N ASN A 286 14.41 2.72 -1.63
CA ASN A 286 14.69 3.91 -2.43
C ASN A 286 15.39 3.60 -3.77
N THR A 287 16.20 2.52 -3.83
CA THR A 287 17.05 2.22 -4.98
C THR A 287 16.57 1.05 -5.84
N ARG A 288 15.73 0.15 -5.31
CA ARG A 288 15.40 -1.12 -5.98
C ARG A 288 13.89 -1.32 -6.19
N TYR A 289 13.01 -0.74 -5.36
CA TYR A 289 11.57 -0.91 -5.52
C TYR A 289 11.05 -0.02 -6.64
N ARG A 290 10.38 -0.62 -7.62
CA ARG A 290 9.79 0.05 -8.78
C ARG A 290 8.29 0.17 -8.60
N TYR A 291 7.74 1.34 -8.87
CA TYR A 291 6.33 1.66 -8.63
C TYR A 291 5.60 2.01 -9.91
N SER A 292 4.44 1.41 -10.14
CA SER A 292 3.58 1.75 -11.31
C SER A 292 3.20 3.23 -11.32
N LYS A 293 2.94 3.82 -10.15
CA LYS A 293 2.65 5.26 -10.01
C LYS A 293 3.80 6.14 -10.53
N LEU A 294 5.04 5.65 -10.46
CA LEU A 294 6.25 6.35 -10.92
C LEU A 294 6.68 5.93 -12.34
N GLY A 295 5.79 5.29 -13.09
CA GLY A 295 6.10 4.81 -14.44
C GLY A 295 7.18 3.72 -14.46
N GLY A 296 7.27 2.89 -13.41
CA GLY A 296 8.26 1.81 -13.30
C GLY A 296 9.63 2.27 -12.81
N LYS A 297 9.77 3.51 -12.39
CA LYS A 297 11.01 4.02 -11.80
C LYS A 297 11.08 3.71 -10.31
N THR A 298 12.31 3.69 -9.78
CA THR A 298 12.51 3.69 -8.33
C THR A 298 12.32 5.10 -7.76
N PRO A 299 12.08 5.24 -6.45
CA PRO A 299 12.03 6.55 -5.80
C PRO A 299 13.25 7.43 -6.08
N LEU A 300 14.45 6.86 -6.00
CA LEU A 300 15.68 7.61 -6.27
C LEU A 300 15.80 8.03 -7.75
N MET A 301 15.48 7.15 -8.71
CA MET A 301 15.45 7.50 -10.14
C MET A 301 14.44 8.63 -10.41
N THR A 302 13.31 8.61 -9.71
CA THR A 302 12.32 9.68 -9.83
C THR A 302 12.87 11.01 -9.36
N LEU A 303 13.57 11.04 -8.23
CA LEU A 303 14.23 12.23 -7.72
C LEU A 303 15.31 12.75 -8.68
N THR A 304 16.23 11.88 -9.14
CA THR A 304 17.34 12.28 -10.02
C THR A 304 16.88 12.84 -11.38
N ASN A 305 15.70 12.41 -11.84
CA ASN A 305 15.09 12.93 -13.06
C ASN A 305 14.44 14.31 -12.86
N THR A 306 14.35 14.79 -11.63
CA THR A 306 13.88 16.16 -11.32
C THR A 306 15.08 17.06 -11.03
N LYS A 307 15.02 18.31 -11.47
CA LYS A 307 16.01 19.33 -11.09
C LYS A 307 15.62 20.05 -9.80
N ALA A 308 14.93 19.34 -8.88
CA ALA A 308 14.45 19.93 -7.66
C ALA A 308 15.61 20.26 -6.70
N ARG A 309 15.60 21.46 -6.17
CA ARG A 309 16.51 21.86 -5.08
C ARG A 309 15.85 21.42 -3.76
N LEU A 310 16.48 20.52 -3.04
CA LEU A 310 16.02 20.07 -1.73
C LEU A 310 16.63 20.95 -0.63
N SER A 311 15.86 21.19 0.41
CA SER A 311 16.34 21.81 1.66
C SER A 311 16.65 20.73 2.68
N PHE A 312 17.74 20.87 3.42
CA PHE A 312 18.16 19.92 4.45
C PHE A 312 18.37 20.64 5.78
N PRO A 313 18.25 19.94 6.93
CA PRO A 313 18.69 20.49 8.20
C PRO A 313 20.17 20.89 8.15
N THR A 314 20.52 22.02 8.73
CA THR A 314 21.90 22.48 8.83
C THR A 314 22.65 21.85 9.98
N GLU A 315 21.93 21.44 11.01
CA GLU A 315 22.48 20.81 12.21
C GLU A 315 22.18 19.32 12.22
N GLU A 316 23.12 18.50 12.70
CA GLU A 316 22.93 17.04 12.84
C GLU A 316 21.88 16.69 13.89
N GLN A 317 21.75 17.52 14.92
CA GLN A 317 20.78 17.35 16.00
C GLN A 317 19.58 18.27 15.81
N PRO A 318 18.38 17.87 16.21
CA PRO A 318 17.25 18.77 16.23
C PRO A 318 17.49 19.90 17.23
N PRO A 319 16.78 21.04 17.05
CA PRO A 319 16.84 22.13 18.02
C PRO A 319 16.54 21.65 19.44
N ALA A 320 17.23 22.23 20.43
CA ALA A 320 17.10 21.81 21.84
C ALA A 320 15.64 21.85 22.32
N HIS A 321 15.22 20.79 23.00
CA HIS A 321 13.87 20.68 23.56
C HIS A 321 13.87 21.09 25.05
N PRO A 322 12.82 21.78 25.57
CA PRO A 322 11.63 22.23 24.85
C PRO A 322 11.86 23.47 24.00
N LEU A 323 11.41 23.41 22.74
CA LEU A 323 11.42 24.60 21.89
C LEU A 323 10.55 25.69 22.49
N PRO A 324 10.97 26.99 22.34
CA PRO A 324 10.13 28.11 22.73
C PRO A 324 8.80 28.06 21.98
N LYS A 325 7.78 28.70 22.57
CA LYS A 325 6.49 28.82 21.92
C LYS A 325 6.62 29.72 20.70
N PRO A 326 6.26 29.28 19.49
CA PRO A 326 6.30 30.12 18.29
C PRO A 326 5.30 31.28 18.41
N GLU A 327 5.67 32.44 17.88
CA GLU A 327 4.81 33.64 17.86
C GLU A 327 3.99 33.77 16.58
N THR A 328 4.39 33.05 15.53
CA THR A 328 3.78 33.08 14.19
C THR A 328 3.70 31.68 13.57
N GLY A 329 2.96 31.56 12.48
CA GLY A 329 2.79 30.35 11.70
C GLY A 329 1.41 29.76 11.82
N HIS A 330 1.21 28.67 11.10
CA HIS A 330 -0.08 28.00 11.01
C HIS A 330 0.11 26.49 11.12
N TYR A 331 -0.89 25.80 11.63
CA TYR A 331 -1.04 24.37 11.46
C TYR A 331 -2.51 24.00 11.21
N HIS A 332 -2.75 22.88 10.54
CA HIS A 332 -4.04 22.57 9.94
C HIS A 332 -4.58 21.24 10.42
N LEU A 333 -5.89 21.19 10.63
CA LEU A 333 -6.60 19.97 10.97
C LEU A 333 -7.75 19.78 9.98
N VAL A 334 -7.73 18.68 9.22
CA VAL A 334 -8.87 18.33 8.39
C VAL A 334 -9.89 17.62 9.27
N ARG A 335 -11.14 18.06 9.22
CA ARG A 335 -12.24 17.49 10.01
C ARG A 335 -13.48 17.30 9.15
N PHE A 336 -14.17 16.19 9.38
CA PHE A 336 -15.48 15.92 8.77
C PHE A 336 -16.58 16.38 9.73
N ILE A 337 -17.47 17.24 9.25
CA ILE A 337 -18.59 17.74 10.03
C ILE A 337 -19.77 16.78 9.88
N ARG A 338 -20.24 16.23 10.97
CA ARG A 338 -21.38 15.32 11.02
C ARG A 338 -22.71 16.09 11.21
N SER A 339 -23.82 15.34 11.32
CA SER A 339 -25.17 15.89 11.53
C SER A 339 -25.32 16.67 12.85
N ASP A 340 -24.42 16.49 13.80
CA ASP A 340 -24.40 17.21 15.08
C ASP A 340 -23.80 18.61 15.00
N LEU A 341 -23.26 19.00 13.82
CA LEU A 341 -22.66 20.31 13.55
C LEU A 341 -21.55 20.67 14.55
N LYS A 342 -20.75 19.66 14.94
CA LYS A 342 -19.66 19.83 15.90
C LYS A 342 -18.32 19.64 15.25
N LEU A 343 -17.44 20.62 15.46
CA LEU A 343 -16.02 20.59 15.12
C LEU A 343 -15.21 20.26 16.38
N ASN A 344 -14.50 19.13 16.38
CA ASN A 344 -13.64 18.74 17.48
C ASN A 344 -12.16 19.06 17.15
N ILE A 345 -11.55 19.91 17.95
CA ILE A 345 -10.14 20.29 17.88
C ILE A 345 -9.45 19.86 19.18
N PHE A 346 -8.73 18.73 19.12
CA PHE A 346 -7.99 18.17 20.25
C PHE A 346 -8.80 18.04 21.55
N GLY A 347 -10.10 17.69 21.42
CA GLY A 347 -11.00 17.51 22.57
C GLY A 347 -11.86 18.73 22.89
N GLU A 348 -11.60 19.89 22.32
CA GLU A 348 -12.45 21.09 22.41
C GLU A 348 -13.48 21.06 21.27
N ILE A 349 -14.75 21.41 21.58
CA ILE A 349 -15.86 21.33 20.65
C ILE A 349 -16.37 22.73 20.30
N PHE A 350 -16.48 23.01 19.01
CA PHE A 350 -17.04 24.23 18.44
C PHE A 350 -18.31 23.91 17.66
N SER A 351 -19.35 24.73 17.78
CA SER A 351 -20.53 24.65 16.93
C SER A 351 -20.26 25.36 15.62
N VAL A 352 -20.59 24.72 14.51
CA VAL A 352 -20.32 25.23 13.16
C VAL A 352 -21.63 25.46 12.39
N PRO A 353 -21.63 26.31 11.34
CA PRO A 353 -22.79 26.59 10.52
C PRO A 353 -23.40 25.35 9.85
N PRO A 354 -24.74 25.28 9.66
CA PRO A 354 -25.42 24.12 9.07
C PRO A 354 -25.01 23.78 7.65
N GLU A 355 -24.54 24.74 6.87
CA GLU A 355 -24.05 24.56 5.50
C GLU A 355 -22.79 23.69 5.39
N LEU A 356 -22.11 23.46 6.52
CA LEU A 356 -20.93 22.60 6.58
C LEU A 356 -21.26 21.13 6.90
N GLN A 357 -22.54 20.80 7.08
CA GLN A 357 -22.97 19.44 7.38
C GLN A 357 -22.54 18.46 6.27
N TYR A 358 -21.88 17.38 6.68
CA TYR A 358 -21.33 16.34 5.80
C TYR A 358 -20.21 16.80 4.86
N GLU A 359 -19.53 17.90 5.20
CA GLU A 359 -18.39 18.39 4.45
C GLU A 359 -17.07 18.18 5.21
N TYR A 360 -15.97 18.07 4.45
CA TYR A 360 -14.62 18.18 5.01
C TYR A 360 -14.19 19.63 5.05
N VAL A 361 -13.88 20.09 6.24
CA VAL A 361 -13.38 21.45 6.50
C VAL A 361 -11.91 21.41 6.91
N VAL A 362 -11.19 22.47 6.59
CA VAL A 362 -9.82 22.70 7.09
C VAL A 362 -9.90 23.70 8.22
N ALA A 363 -9.63 23.24 9.42
CA ALA A 363 -9.50 24.08 10.60
C ALA A 363 -8.04 24.50 10.78
N THR A 364 -7.75 25.76 10.54
CA THR A 364 -6.40 26.33 10.60
C THR A 364 -6.22 27.13 11.88
N VAL A 365 -5.26 26.73 12.70
CA VAL A 365 -4.87 27.50 13.86
C VAL A 365 -3.83 28.54 13.43
N ASP A 366 -4.22 29.81 13.52
CA ASP A 366 -3.33 30.94 13.30
C ASP A 366 -2.69 31.36 14.63
N VAL A 367 -1.39 31.13 14.73
CA VAL A 367 -0.63 31.38 15.96
C VAL A 367 -0.52 32.85 16.26
N LYS A 368 -0.34 33.69 15.25
CA LYS A 368 -0.20 35.15 15.41
C LYS A 368 -1.52 35.80 15.83
N GLU A 369 -2.59 35.46 15.15
CA GLU A 369 -3.92 36.05 15.42
C GLU A 369 -4.63 35.41 16.63
N GLN A 370 -4.13 34.28 17.15
CA GLN A 370 -4.76 33.47 18.20
C GLN A 370 -6.21 33.09 17.83
N LYS A 371 -6.38 32.65 16.58
CA LYS A 371 -7.66 32.28 15.99
C LYS A 371 -7.63 30.86 15.41
N LEU A 372 -8.78 30.23 15.44
CA LEU A 372 -9.07 29.02 14.68
C LEU A 372 -9.95 29.43 13.49
N LYS A 373 -9.39 29.45 12.30
CA LYS A 373 -10.07 29.81 11.05
C LYS A 373 -10.58 28.54 10.37
N LEU A 374 -11.81 28.56 9.89
CA LEU A 374 -12.47 27.43 9.25
C LEU A 374 -12.62 27.66 7.76
N PHE A 375 -12.15 26.72 6.94
CA PHE A 375 -12.20 26.82 5.49
C PHE A 375 -12.98 25.66 4.88
N LEU A 376 -13.81 25.97 3.89
CA LEU A 376 -14.40 25.01 2.95
C LEU A 376 -13.75 25.24 1.57
N GLY A 377 -12.93 24.30 1.13
CA GLY A 377 -12.03 24.54 -0.01
C GLY A 377 -11.07 25.69 0.26
N HIS A 378 -11.16 26.75 -0.55
CA HIS A 378 -10.32 27.97 -0.39
C HIS A 378 -11.04 29.13 0.29
N THR A 379 -12.32 28.95 0.65
CA THR A 379 -13.14 30.02 1.23
C THR A 379 -13.16 29.90 2.75
N GLN A 380 -12.79 30.95 3.46
CA GLN A 380 -12.98 31.05 4.90
C GLN A 380 -14.48 31.22 5.18
N VAL A 381 -15.05 30.32 5.98
CA VAL A 381 -16.48 30.27 6.28
C VAL A 381 -16.81 30.69 7.71
N ASP A 382 -15.82 30.55 8.64
CA ASP A 382 -16.00 30.93 10.04
C ASP A 382 -14.65 31.17 10.72
N ASP A 383 -14.63 31.81 11.91
CA ASP A 383 -13.45 31.87 12.79
C ASP A 383 -13.84 31.92 14.27
N PHE A 384 -13.01 31.36 15.11
CA PHE A 384 -13.17 31.30 16.56
C PHE A 384 -11.96 31.85 17.28
N LYS A 385 -12.17 32.52 18.42
CA LYS A 385 -11.07 32.88 19.30
C LYS A 385 -10.39 31.61 19.87
N TYR A 386 -9.11 31.43 19.61
CA TYR A 386 -8.35 30.25 20.00
C TYR A 386 -7.02 30.66 20.64
N THR A 387 -7.10 31.12 21.90
CA THR A 387 -5.89 31.58 22.63
C THR A 387 -5.06 30.37 23.03
N LEU A 388 -3.87 30.25 22.43
CA LEU A 388 -2.88 29.20 22.72
C LEU A 388 -2.23 29.39 24.09
N ARG A 389 -1.96 28.30 24.80
CA ARG A 389 -1.36 28.28 26.16
C ARG A 389 0.12 27.93 26.11
#